data_b24360cd58784c878964d55348d186b1
#
_entry.id   b24360cd58784c878964d55348d186b1
#
_cell.length_a   1.000
_cell.length_b   1.000
_cell.length_c   1.000
_cell.angle_alpha   90.00
_cell.angle_beta   90.00
_cell.angle_gamma   90.00
#
_symmetry.space_group_name_H-M   'P 1'
#
loop_
_entity.id
_entity.type
_entity.pdbx_description
1 polymer ?
#
loop_
_entity_poly.entity_id
_entity_poly.type
_entity_poly.pdbx_seq_one_letter_code
_entity_poly.pdbx_strand_id
1 'polypeptide(L)'
;VTIGRGVSRRGGSAVGGWAWASEGIDAYLAGSPAHIATLLVAGVDPDEAVELDRLKEQIDLVYRQVKQLLDAFKMKRIDVEQIRNMIAAAAGPRRKLLAVKAKQLGQVVQKYQELVAACKELEEGIQDQVQEADIRLHERAFPGVEGRLKGHRHKLSEERRSPRFFVTDGKITEVEFRQQRESKEAS
;
A
#
# COMPACT_ATOMS: atom_id res chain seq x y z
N VAL A 1 3.54 -17.26 -7.87
CA VAL A 1 3.19 -18.50 -7.12
C VAL A 1 1.90 -19.06 -7.67
N THR A 2 1.93 -20.30 -8.13
CA THR A 2 0.71 -21.02 -8.53
C THR A 2 0.24 -21.85 -7.33
N ILE A 3 -0.88 -21.48 -6.73
CA ILE A 3 -1.46 -22.23 -5.62
C ILE A 3 -2.28 -23.37 -6.20
N GLY A 4 -1.69 -24.58 -6.22
CA GLY A 4 -2.40 -25.84 -6.43
C GLY A 4 -2.82 -26.19 -7.84
N ARG A 5 -1.88 -26.28 -8.79
CA ARG A 5 -2.02 -27.22 -9.93
C ARG A 5 -1.50 -28.61 -9.53
N GLY A 6 -2.24 -29.29 -8.67
CA GLY A 6 -2.14 -30.76 -8.60
C GLY A 6 -2.95 -31.40 -9.71
N VAL A 7 -2.63 -32.64 -10.08
CA VAL A 7 -3.30 -33.46 -11.12
C VAL A 7 -4.79 -33.73 -10.82
N SER A 8 -5.32 -33.23 -9.72
CA SER A 8 -6.73 -33.23 -9.34
C SER A 8 -7.43 -32.01 -9.94
N ARG A 9 -8.59 -32.18 -10.55
CA ARG A 9 -9.48 -31.13 -11.08
C ARG A 9 -9.96 -30.10 -10.05
N ARG A 10 -9.47 -30.15 -8.81
CA ARG A 10 -9.70 -29.19 -7.73
C ARG A 10 -8.44 -28.33 -7.60
N GLY A 11 -8.46 -27.14 -8.17
CA GLY A 11 -7.41 -26.16 -8.00
C GLY A 11 -7.24 -25.75 -6.53
N GLY A 12 -6.08 -25.19 -6.18
CA GLY A 12 -5.80 -24.75 -4.82
C GLY A 12 -6.62 -23.52 -4.45
N SER A 13 -7.01 -23.48 -3.18
CA SER A 13 -7.74 -22.32 -2.62
C SER A 13 -6.89 -21.62 -1.57
N ALA A 14 -6.97 -20.30 -1.57
CA ALA A 14 -6.39 -19.43 -0.56
C ALA A 14 -7.49 -19.02 0.44
N VAL A 15 -7.51 -19.62 1.62
CA VAL A 15 -8.53 -19.36 2.64
C VAL A 15 -7.87 -19.00 3.95
N GLY A 16 -8.04 -17.75 4.38
CA GLY A 16 -7.40 -17.21 5.58
C GLY A 16 -5.90 -16.95 5.41
N GLY A 17 -5.33 -16.13 6.28
CA GLY A 17 -3.93 -15.78 6.23
C GLY A 17 -3.54 -14.95 5.02
N TRP A 18 -2.33 -15.19 4.49
CA TRP A 18 -1.79 -14.41 3.37
C TRP A 18 -1.01 -15.29 2.39
N ALA A 19 -1.01 -14.87 1.11
CA ALA A 19 -0.19 -15.43 0.06
C ALA A 19 0.55 -14.31 -0.67
N TRP A 20 1.83 -14.51 -0.91
CA TRP A 20 2.70 -13.55 -1.58
C TRP A 20 3.36 -14.14 -2.82
N ALA A 21 3.45 -13.32 -3.88
CA ALA A 21 4.17 -13.66 -5.10
C ALA A 21 4.76 -12.42 -5.75
N SER A 22 6.01 -12.50 -6.22
CA SER A 22 6.66 -11.39 -6.95
C SER A 22 6.02 -11.12 -8.31
N GLU A 23 5.59 -12.14 -9.02
CA GLU A 23 5.04 -12.01 -10.39
C GLU A 23 3.52 -11.98 -10.43
N GLY A 24 2.85 -12.95 -9.80
CA GLY A 24 1.39 -13.05 -9.80
C GLY A 24 0.88 -14.23 -9.00
N ILE A 25 -0.43 -14.22 -8.72
CA ILE A 25 -1.13 -15.28 -8.00
C ILE A 25 -2.18 -15.89 -8.94
N ASP A 26 -2.09 -17.20 -9.11
CA ASP A 26 -3.07 -18.00 -9.84
C ASP A 26 -3.67 -19.02 -8.87
N ALA A 27 -4.94 -18.87 -8.53
CA ALA A 27 -5.63 -19.73 -7.59
C ALA A 27 -7.04 -20.06 -8.10
N TYR A 28 -7.60 -21.16 -7.61
CA TYR A 28 -8.96 -21.55 -7.99
C TYR A 28 -10.00 -20.72 -7.25
N LEU A 29 -9.78 -20.51 -5.95
CA LEU A 29 -10.68 -19.81 -5.06
C LEU A 29 -9.92 -18.96 -4.03
N ALA A 30 -10.49 -17.83 -3.64
CA ALA A 30 -9.96 -17.03 -2.53
C ALA A 30 -11.05 -16.65 -1.53
N GLY A 31 -10.71 -16.73 -0.24
CA GLY A 31 -11.63 -16.51 0.86
C GLY A 31 -12.61 -17.66 1.08
N SER A 32 -13.66 -17.40 1.85
CA SER A 32 -14.70 -18.37 2.16
C SER A 32 -16.06 -17.69 2.36
N PRO A 33 -17.17 -18.44 2.30
CA PRO A 33 -18.49 -17.92 2.65
C PRO A 33 -18.59 -17.37 4.07
N ALA A 34 -17.68 -17.77 4.97
CA ALA A 34 -17.58 -17.24 6.33
C ALA A 34 -16.82 -15.91 6.41
N HIS A 35 -16.47 -15.31 5.28
CA HIS A 35 -15.75 -14.04 5.14
C HIS A 35 -14.40 -14.03 5.88
N ILE A 36 -13.69 -15.15 5.88
CA ILE A 36 -12.38 -15.25 6.50
C ILE A 36 -11.41 -14.30 5.78
N ALA A 37 -10.77 -13.41 6.56
CA ALA A 37 -9.82 -12.46 6.04
C ALA A 37 -8.67 -13.17 5.30
N THR A 38 -8.50 -12.86 4.02
CA THR A 38 -7.49 -13.47 3.14
C THR A 38 -6.77 -12.36 2.39
N LEU A 39 -5.45 -12.29 2.54
CA LEU A 39 -4.61 -11.30 1.88
C LEU A 39 -3.82 -11.96 0.75
N LEU A 40 -3.97 -11.42 -0.47
CA LEU A 40 -3.22 -11.83 -1.67
C LEU A 40 -2.34 -10.66 -2.11
N VAL A 41 -1.03 -10.84 -2.14
CA VAL A 41 -0.06 -9.80 -2.52
C VAL A 41 0.71 -10.27 -3.74
N ALA A 42 0.67 -9.51 -4.82
CA ALA A 42 1.41 -9.82 -6.04
C ALA A 42 2.10 -8.57 -6.63
N GLY A 43 3.20 -8.80 -7.34
CA GLY A 43 3.96 -7.74 -8.01
C GLY A 43 4.79 -6.87 -7.07
N VAL A 44 5.09 -7.36 -5.88
CA VAL A 44 5.97 -6.71 -4.91
C VAL A 44 6.75 -7.80 -4.19
N ASP A 45 8.02 -7.58 -3.97
CA ASP A 45 8.80 -8.42 -3.07
C ASP A 45 8.23 -8.28 -1.64
N PRO A 46 8.09 -9.38 -0.87
CA PRO A 46 7.61 -9.32 0.50
C PRO A 46 8.37 -8.32 1.40
N ASP A 47 9.68 -8.25 1.27
CA ASP A 47 10.51 -7.36 2.08
C ASP A 47 10.29 -5.90 1.68
N GLU A 48 10.14 -5.61 0.39
CA GLU A 48 9.79 -4.27 -0.12
C GLU A 48 8.40 -3.84 0.32
N ALA A 49 7.42 -4.77 0.33
CA ALA A 49 6.07 -4.47 0.81
C ALA A 49 6.06 -4.11 2.30
N VAL A 50 6.81 -4.83 3.13
CA VAL A 50 6.95 -4.55 4.56
C VAL A 50 7.64 -3.21 4.79
N GLU A 51 8.71 -2.91 4.04
CA GLU A 51 9.43 -1.64 4.17
C GLU A 51 8.57 -0.45 3.71
N LEU A 52 7.77 -0.62 2.66
CA LEU A 52 6.82 0.40 2.20
C LEU A 52 5.76 0.73 3.25
N ASP A 53 5.16 -0.29 3.87
CA ASP A 53 4.20 -0.11 4.97
C ASP A 53 4.86 0.59 6.16
N ARG A 54 6.09 0.21 6.52
CA ARG A 54 6.88 0.83 7.59
C ARG A 54 7.18 2.31 7.30
N LEU A 55 7.58 2.65 6.09
CA LEU A 55 7.82 4.04 5.68
C LEU A 55 6.55 4.88 5.78
N LYS A 56 5.40 4.35 5.35
CA LYS A 56 4.09 5.02 5.46
C LYS A 56 3.69 5.28 6.91
N GLU A 57 3.89 4.30 7.79
CA GLU A 57 3.64 4.49 9.23
C GLU A 57 4.55 5.55 9.84
N GLN A 58 5.84 5.56 9.47
CA GLN A 58 6.78 6.58 9.94
C GLN A 58 6.42 7.99 9.45
N ILE A 59 6.00 8.12 8.19
CA ILE A 59 5.52 9.38 7.61
C ILE A 59 4.33 9.90 8.42
N ASP A 60 3.36 9.06 8.74
CA ASP A 60 2.19 9.44 9.53
C ASP A 60 2.56 9.89 10.95
N LEU A 61 3.50 9.21 11.60
CA LEU A 61 3.99 9.59 12.93
C LEU A 61 4.69 10.96 12.90
N VAL A 62 5.58 11.16 11.93
CA VAL A 62 6.33 12.42 11.80
C VAL A 62 5.38 13.56 11.39
N TYR A 63 4.39 13.30 10.54
CA TYR A 63 3.36 14.28 10.20
C TYR A 63 2.55 14.76 11.39
N ARG A 64 2.20 13.85 12.32
CA ARG A 64 1.54 14.22 13.59
C ARG A 64 2.44 15.11 14.45
N GLN A 65 3.75 14.83 14.49
CA GLN A 65 4.73 15.68 15.21
C GLN A 65 4.83 17.08 14.59
N VAL A 66 4.83 17.18 13.25
CA VAL A 66 4.79 18.49 12.55
C VAL A 66 3.54 19.26 12.95
N LYS A 67 2.36 18.63 12.96
CA LYS A 67 1.11 19.28 13.39
C LYS A 67 1.19 19.79 14.83
N GLN A 68 1.65 18.97 15.77
CA GLN A 68 1.80 19.37 17.16
C GLN A 68 2.73 20.56 17.35
N LEU A 69 3.83 20.62 16.58
CA LEU A 69 4.75 21.76 16.62
C LEU A 69 4.13 23.02 16.00
N LEU A 70 3.36 22.88 14.90
CA LEU A 70 2.63 24.00 14.31
C LEU A 70 1.55 24.56 15.25
N ASP A 71 0.85 23.71 15.98
CA ASP A 71 -0.12 24.13 16.98
C ASP A 71 0.51 24.97 18.09
N ALA A 72 1.76 24.66 18.47
CA ALA A 72 2.51 25.48 19.43
C ALA A 72 2.81 26.91 18.92
N PHE A 73 2.85 27.09 17.59
CA PHE A 73 2.93 28.41 16.93
C PHE A 73 1.55 28.98 16.57
N LYS A 74 0.47 28.26 16.85
CA LYS A 74 -0.93 28.58 16.42
C LYS A 74 -1.03 28.76 14.90
N MET A 75 -0.34 27.91 14.15
CA MET A 75 -0.25 27.96 12.68
C MET A 75 -0.85 26.70 12.08
N LYS A 76 -1.48 26.83 10.92
CA LYS A 76 -2.02 25.68 10.15
C LYS A 76 -1.07 25.18 9.06
N ARG A 77 -0.09 26.01 8.68
CA ARG A 77 0.92 25.72 7.68
C ARG A 77 2.25 26.30 8.08
N ILE A 78 3.33 25.76 7.50
CA ILE A 78 4.67 26.25 7.75
C ILE A 78 4.86 27.59 7.05
N ASP A 79 5.16 28.63 7.82
CA ASP A 79 5.52 29.95 7.33
C ASP A 79 6.76 30.40 8.11
N VAL A 80 7.91 30.33 7.44
CA VAL A 80 9.21 30.61 8.04
C VAL A 80 9.35 32.07 8.45
N GLU A 81 8.78 33.00 7.68
CA GLU A 81 8.84 34.44 7.98
C GLU A 81 7.98 34.77 9.20
N GLN A 82 6.78 34.22 9.26
CA GLN A 82 5.94 34.40 10.43
C GLN A 82 6.56 33.84 11.69
N ILE A 83 7.20 32.66 11.65
CA ILE A 83 7.95 32.07 12.77
C ILE A 83 9.08 33.00 13.19
N ARG A 84 9.87 33.53 12.26
CA ARG A 84 10.96 34.47 12.57
C ARG A 84 10.44 35.74 13.24
N ASN A 85 9.35 36.31 12.73
CA ASN A 85 8.75 37.50 13.30
C ASN A 85 8.20 37.25 14.71
N MET A 86 7.59 36.08 14.97
CA MET A 86 7.14 35.70 16.30
C MET A 86 8.32 35.56 17.29
N ILE A 87 9.43 35.00 16.85
CA ILE A 87 10.66 34.87 17.70
C ILE A 87 11.26 36.23 17.95
N ALA A 88 11.30 37.10 16.94
CA ALA A 88 11.87 38.47 17.09
C ALA A 88 11.01 39.33 18.02
N ALA A 89 9.70 39.23 17.98
CA ALA A 89 8.77 39.96 18.83
C ALA A 89 8.70 39.43 20.27
N ALA A 90 9.19 38.23 20.53
CA ALA A 90 9.18 37.63 21.87
C ALA A 90 10.40 38.08 22.70
N ALA A 91 10.20 38.24 24.01
CA ALA A 91 11.27 38.59 24.95
C ALA A 91 11.57 37.48 25.98
N GLY A 92 12.75 37.51 26.53
CA GLY A 92 13.16 36.67 27.67
C GLY A 92 13.03 35.15 27.44
N PRO A 93 12.50 34.39 28.41
CA PRO A 93 12.39 32.93 28.32
C PRO A 93 11.51 32.44 27.15
N ARG A 94 10.47 33.22 26.80
CA ARG A 94 9.57 32.90 25.70
C ARG A 94 10.28 32.87 24.35
N ARG A 95 11.21 33.80 24.10
CA ARG A 95 12.03 33.83 22.89
C ARG A 95 12.88 32.56 22.74
N LYS A 96 13.52 32.15 23.83
CA LYS A 96 14.34 30.93 23.86
C LYS A 96 13.50 29.70 23.56
N LEU A 97 12.31 29.57 24.15
CA LEU A 97 11.40 28.47 23.94
C LEU A 97 10.92 28.39 22.47
N LEU A 98 10.52 29.54 21.88
CA LEU A 98 10.10 29.58 20.48
C LEU A 98 11.25 29.25 19.53
N ALA A 99 12.46 29.70 19.78
CA ALA A 99 13.64 29.36 18.99
C ALA A 99 13.96 27.86 19.03
N VAL A 100 13.86 27.22 20.20
CA VAL A 100 14.04 25.77 20.34
C VAL A 100 12.96 25.01 19.54
N LYS A 101 11.69 25.39 19.68
CA LYS A 101 10.59 24.77 18.92
C LYS A 101 10.73 24.98 17.41
N ALA A 102 11.19 26.13 16.95
CA ALA A 102 11.43 26.38 15.53
C ALA A 102 12.55 25.48 14.99
N LYS A 103 13.64 25.30 15.77
CA LYS A 103 14.71 24.34 15.41
C LYS A 103 14.18 22.91 15.33
N GLN A 104 13.39 22.49 16.32
CA GLN A 104 12.75 21.16 16.30
C GLN A 104 11.82 21.00 15.09
N LEU A 105 10.99 21.99 14.77
CA LEU A 105 10.12 21.96 13.60
C LEU A 105 10.94 21.79 12.32
N GLY A 106 12.04 22.54 12.15
CA GLY A 106 12.93 22.38 10.98
C GLY A 106 13.49 20.96 10.85
N GLN A 107 13.95 20.37 11.97
CA GLN A 107 14.46 18.98 11.96
C GLN A 107 13.39 17.95 11.63
N VAL A 108 12.19 18.10 12.20
CA VAL A 108 11.07 17.18 11.95
C VAL A 108 10.56 17.29 10.50
N VAL A 109 10.51 18.51 9.95
CA VAL A 109 10.14 18.74 8.55
C VAL A 109 11.16 18.14 7.60
N GLN A 110 12.44 18.30 7.87
CA GLN A 110 13.49 17.65 7.07
C GLN A 110 13.34 16.13 7.08
N LYS A 111 13.17 15.53 8.27
CA LYS A 111 12.93 14.10 8.38
C LYS A 111 11.68 13.64 7.62
N TYR A 112 10.60 14.43 7.66
CA TYR A 112 9.39 14.15 6.90
C TYR A 112 9.68 14.11 5.39
N GLN A 113 10.41 15.08 4.88
CA GLN A 113 10.79 15.16 3.45
C GLN A 113 11.66 13.96 3.03
N GLU A 114 12.63 13.58 3.85
CA GLU A 114 13.49 12.42 3.62
C GLU A 114 12.67 11.11 3.54
N LEU A 115 11.73 10.91 4.47
CA LEU A 115 10.86 9.74 4.47
C LEU A 115 9.92 9.70 3.26
N VAL A 116 9.36 10.85 2.88
CA VAL A 116 8.49 10.95 1.70
C VAL A 116 9.28 10.66 0.42
N ALA A 117 10.50 11.15 0.31
CA ALA A 117 11.38 10.88 -0.83
C ALA A 117 11.73 9.38 -0.92
N ALA A 118 12.13 8.76 0.20
CA ALA A 118 12.44 7.33 0.26
C ALA A 118 11.22 6.45 -0.07
N CYS A 119 10.04 6.81 0.43
CA CYS A 119 8.80 6.10 0.11
C CYS A 119 8.48 6.19 -1.39
N LYS A 120 8.65 7.35 -1.99
CA LYS A 120 8.41 7.56 -3.42
C LYS A 120 9.40 6.79 -4.28
N GLU A 121 10.68 6.80 -3.94
CA GLU A 121 11.73 6.03 -4.64
C GLU A 121 11.44 4.53 -4.60
N LEU A 122 11.03 4.00 -3.45
CA LEU A 122 10.64 2.60 -3.31
C LEU A 122 9.38 2.26 -4.12
N GLU A 123 8.35 3.14 -4.10
CA GLU A 123 7.13 2.97 -4.91
C GLU A 123 7.44 2.96 -6.42
N GLU A 124 8.30 3.86 -6.89
CA GLU A 124 8.75 3.91 -8.29
C GLU A 124 9.54 2.65 -8.65
N GLY A 125 10.46 2.20 -7.80
CA GLY A 125 11.21 0.96 -8.00
C GLY A 125 10.31 -0.28 -8.12
N ILE A 126 9.30 -0.41 -7.26
CA ILE A 126 8.30 -1.49 -7.31
C ILE A 126 7.50 -1.45 -8.63
N GLN A 127 7.14 -0.25 -9.11
CA GLN A 127 6.37 -0.11 -10.36
C GLN A 127 7.19 -0.52 -11.58
N ASP A 128 8.48 -0.24 -11.58
CA ASP A 128 9.37 -0.53 -12.72
C ASP A 128 9.76 -2.03 -12.81
N GLN A 129 9.86 -2.71 -11.68
CA GLN A 129 10.33 -4.10 -11.62
C GLN A 129 9.37 -5.13 -12.22
N VAL A 130 8.04 -4.91 -12.17
CA VAL A 130 7.06 -5.92 -12.61
C VAL A 130 6.01 -5.31 -13.54
N GLN A 131 6.19 -5.51 -14.84
CA GLN A 131 5.28 -4.95 -15.85
C GLN A 131 3.88 -5.60 -15.85
N GLU A 132 3.72 -6.87 -15.44
CA GLU A 132 2.46 -7.64 -15.61
C GLU A 132 2.04 -8.48 -14.39
N ALA A 133 2.18 -7.95 -13.16
CA ALA A 133 1.64 -8.70 -12.03
C ALA A 133 0.12 -8.68 -12.03
N ASP A 134 -0.49 -9.86 -11.84
CA ASP A 134 -1.93 -10.01 -11.70
C ASP A 134 -2.31 -11.07 -10.63
N ILE A 135 -3.56 -11.01 -10.20
CA ILE A 135 -4.17 -12.05 -9.37
C ILE A 135 -5.35 -12.63 -10.16
N ARG A 136 -5.28 -13.93 -10.47
CA ARG A 136 -6.33 -14.67 -11.21
C ARG A 136 -6.98 -15.66 -10.30
N LEU A 137 -8.30 -15.59 -10.22
CA LEU A 137 -9.10 -16.56 -9.47
C LEU A 137 -10.08 -17.24 -10.44
N HIS A 138 -9.95 -18.57 -10.60
CA HIS A 138 -10.65 -19.30 -11.65
C HIS A 138 -12.11 -19.60 -11.34
N GLU A 139 -12.50 -19.61 -10.07
CA GLU A 139 -13.88 -19.87 -9.68
C GLU A 139 -14.51 -18.70 -8.96
N ARG A 140 -14.05 -18.42 -7.74
CA ARG A 140 -14.68 -17.42 -6.87
C ARG A 140 -13.70 -16.67 -5.99
N ALA A 141 -14.07 -15.43 -5.69
CA ALA A 141 -13.52 -14.66 -4.59
C ALA A 141 -14.66 -14.23 -3.65
N PHE A 142 -14.48 -14.45 -2.37
CA PHE A 142 -15.46 -14.10 -1.34
C PHE A 142 -15.17 -12.75 -0.70
N PRO A 143 -16.19 -12.11 -0.08
CA PRO A 143 -15.97 -10.93 0.76
C PRO A 143 -14.93 -11.22 1.86
N GLY A 144 -14.13 -10.20 2.21
CA GLY A 144 -13.01 -10.35 3.14
C GLY A 144 -11.67 -10.67 2.48
N VAL A 145 -11.67 -10.98 1.16
CA VAL A 145 -10.43 -11.03 0.37
C VAL A 145 -9.94 -9.61 0.12
N GLU A 146 -8.66 -9.40 0.38
CA GLU A 146 -7.93 -8.19 0.05
C GLU A 146 -6.82 -8.53 -0.94
N GLY A 147 -6.88 -7.93 -2.14
CA GLY A 147 -5.81 -7.97 -3.13
C GLY A 147 -4.89 -6.77 -2.98
N ARG A 148 -3.58 -7.01 -2.95
CA ARG A 148 -2.56 -5.96 -3.08
C ARG A 148 -1.72 -6.24 -4.31
N LEU A 149 -1.67 -5.27 -5.21
CA LEU A 149 -0.94 -5.36 -6.46
C LEU A 149 -0.07 -4.12 -6.62
N LYS A 150 1.23 -4.29 -6.73
CA LYS A 150 2.19 -3.17 -6.91
C LYS A 150 1.97 -2.03 -5.90
N GLY A 151 1.75 -2.35 -4.64
CA GLY A 151 1.47 -1.36 -3.59
C GLY A 151 0.03 -0.80 -3.56
N HIS A 152 -0.78 -1.08 -4.58
CA HIS A 152 -2.20 -0.71 -4.58
C HIS A 152 -3.04 -1.75 -3.86
N ARG A 153 -4.12 -1.30 -3.23
CA ARG A 153 -4.99 -2.14 -2.39
C ARG A 153 -6.41 -2.17 -2.94
N HIS A 154 -6.99 -3.36 -3.01
CA HIS A 154 -8.39 -3.57 -3.34
C HIS A 154 -9.02 -4.60 -2.39
N LYS A 155 -10.11 -4.24 -1.72
CA LYS A 155 -10.84 -5.13 -0.80
C LYS A 155 -12.19 -5.48 -1.40
N LEU A 156 -12.48 -6.78 -1.47
CA LEU A 156 -13.77 -7.26 -1.94
C LEU A 156 -14.83 -7.08 -0.85
N SER A 157 -15.91 -6.39 -1.21
CA SER A 157 -17.14 -6.25 -0.40
C SER A 157 -18.21 -7.26 -0.75
N GLU A 158 -18.15 -7.85 -1.95
CA GLU A 158 -19.11 -8.79 -2.50
C GLU A 158 -18.42 -10.00 -3.11
N GLU A 159 -19.17 -11.10 -3.28
CA GLU A 159 -18.68 -12.28 -4.00
C GLU A 159 -18.47 -11.96 -5.49
N ARG A 160 -17.36 -12.42 -6.05
CA ARG A 160 -17.02 -12.29 -7.46
C ARG A 160 -16.78 -13.66 -8.09
N ARG A 161 -17.24 -13.82 -9.31
CA ARG A 161 -16.99 -15.03 -10.11
C ARG A 161 -15.80 -14.80 -11.02
N SER A 162 -14.85 -15.72 -10.98
CA SER A 162 -13.64 -15.71 -11.82
C SER A 162 -13.00 -14.33 -11.98
N PRO A 163 -12.72 -13.60 -10.89
CA PRO A 163 -12.13 -12.26 -11.01
C PRO A 163 -10.64 -12.34 -11.36
N ARG A 164 -10.22 -11.40 -12.20
CA ARG A 164 -8.82 -11.06 -12.44
C ARG A 164 -8.57 -9.63 -12.00
N PHE A 165 -7.57 -9.44 -11.17
CA PHE A 165 -7.14 -8.13 -10.71
C PHE A 165 -5.79 -7.79 -11.34
N PHE A 166 -5.64 -6.59 -11.86
CA PHE A 166 -4.40 -6.05 -12.41
C PHE A 166 -4.37 -4.53 -12.22
N VAL A 167 -3.21 -3.92 -12.39
CA VAL A 167 -3.05 -2.47 -12.24
C VAL A 167 -3.09 -1.80 -13.62
N THR A 168 -3.97 -0.81 -13.77
CA THR A 168 -4.03 0.07 -14.93
C THR A 168 -4.15 1.51 -14.44
N ASP A 169 -3.33 2.40 -14.98
CA ASP A 169 -3.32 3.83 -14.63
C ASP A 169 -3.22 4.08 -13.10
N GLY A 170 -2.38 3.30 -12.42
CA GLY A 170 -2.17 3.43 -10.97
C GLY A 170 -3.36 3.01 -10.10
N LYS A 171 -4.27 2.19 -10.64
CA LYS A 171 -5.42 1.66 -9.89
C LYS A 171 -5.61 0.18 -10.18
N ILE A 172 -6.08 -0.55 -9.17
CA ILE A 172 -6.49 -1.95 -9.39
C ILE A 172 -7.79 -1.95 -10.20
N THR A 173 -7.73 -2.64 -11.34
CA THR A 173 -8.87 -2.91 -12.21
C THR A 173 -9.30 -4.37 -12.00
N GLU A 174 -10.60 -4.59 -11.85
CA GLU A 174 -11.22 -5.90 -11.74
C GLU A 174 -11.96 -6.23 -13.04
N VAL A 175 -11.70 -7.42 -13.59
CA VAL A 175 -12.45 -7.95 -14.74
C VAL A 175 -12.83 -9.41 -14.49
N GLU A 176 -13.88 -9.89 -15.14
CA GLU A 176 -14.20 -11.32 -15.13
C GLU A 176 -13.18 -12.07 -15.99
N PHE A 177 -12.47 -13.01 -15.39
CA PHE A 177 -11.51 -13.86 -16.09
C PHE A 177 -12.25 -15.01 -16.79
N ARG A 178 -12.46 -14.89 -18.09
CA ARG A 178 -12.98 -16.00 -18.90
C ARG A 178 -11.82 -16.85 -19.35
N GLN A 179 -11.75 -18.11 -18.88
CA GLN A 179 -10.85 -19.08 -19.49
C GLN A 179 -11.23 -19.20 -20.97
N GLN A 180 -10.33 -18.82 -21.87
CA GLN A 180 -10.37 -19.34 -23.23
C GLN A 180 -10.14 -20.84 -23.08
N ARG A 181 -11.21 -21.64 -23.21
CA ARG A 181 -11.08 -23.06 -23.47
C ARG A 181 -10.31 -23.16 -24.79
N GLU A 182 -9.02 -23.41 -24.68
CA GLU A 182 -8.26 -23.89 -25.84
C GLU A 182 -9.00 -25.11 -26.35
N SER A 183 -9.57 -24.95 -27.50
CA SER A 183 -10.19 -26.00 -28.33
C SER A 183 -9.06 -26.96 -28.72
N LYS A 184 -8.73 -27.90 -27.84
CA LYS A 184 -8.07 -29.16 -28.23
C LYS A 184 -9.14 -30.18 -28.52
N GLU A 185 -9.89 -29.93 -29.58
CA GLU A 185 -10.60 -30.93 -30.34
C GLU A 185 -10.31 -30.62 -31.82
N ALA A 186 -9.31 -31.28 -32.36
CA ALA A 186 -9.22 -31.70 -33.75
C ALA A 186 -7.78 -32.15 -34.07
N SER A 187 -7.48 -33.41 -33.86
CA SER A 187 -6.83 -34.30 -34.83
C SER A 187 -6.61 -35.67 -34.19
#